data_26aaabb8816d297644026bcc84c15aea
#
_entry.id   26aaabb8816d297644026bcc84c15aea
#
_cell.length_a   1.000
_cell.length_b   1.000
_cell.length_c   1.000
_cell.angle_alpha   90.00
_cell.angle_beta   90.00
_cell.angle_gamma   90.00
#
_symmetry.space_group_name_H-M   'P 1'
#
loop_
_entity.id
_entity.type
_entity.pdbx_description
1 polymer ?
#
loop_
_entity_poly.entity_id
_entity_poly.type
_entity_poly.pdbx_seq_one_letter_code
_entity_poly.pdbx_strand_id
1 'polypeptide(L)'
;MNHAYVPAGVLAILGVALLPMALDPVWAQSSGLVRGQVIDVDQSTGEITIRHGPLKKLGMDRDMTMFFHAKEPAMLKKIKAGDRVKFEALDVNGDYSVARIEKG
;
A
#
# COMPACT_ATOMS: atom_id res chain seq x y z
N MET A 1 -23.75 37.58 26.59
CA MET A 1 -23.60 37.34 26.03
C MET A 1 -23.12 36.62 25.29
N ASN A 2 -23.13 36.58 25.47
CA ASN A 2 -22.80 36.07 24.69
C ASN A 2 -22.25 35.33 24.01
N HIS A 3 -22.10 35.30 24.03
CA HIS A 3 -21.75 34.84 23.30
C HIS A 3 -21.14 34.16 22.69
N ALA A 4 -21.02 34.21 22.81
CA ALA A 4 -20.65 33.84 22.14
C ALA A 4 -20.17 33.12 21.73
N TYR A 5 -20.00 33.16 21.91
CA TYR A 5 -19.66 32.58 21.32
C TYR A 5 -19.22 31.76 20.79
N VAL A 6 -19.06 31.61 20.96
CA VAL A 6 -18.89 31.01 20.42
C VAL A 6 -18.59 30.49 19.75
N PRO A 7 -18.59 30.63 19.75
CA PRO A 7 -18.44 30.15 19.01
C PRO A 7 -17.68 29.83 18.43
N ALA A 8 -17.52 30.14 18.41
CA ALA A 8 -16.95 29.96 17.68
C ALA A 8 -16.22 29.16 17.54
N GLY A 9 -15.92 28.93 17.80
CA GLY A 9 -15.25 28.21 17.57
C GLY A 9 -15.27 27.48 16.98
N VAL A 10 -15.52 27.34 17.02
CA VAL A 10 -15.63 26.64 16.42
C VAL A 10 -15.11 26.45 15.53
N LEU A 11 -15.06 26.70 15.39
CA LEU A 11 -14.73 26.59 14.45
C LEU A 11 -13.61 26.11 14.16
N ALA A 12 -13.08 26.21 14.43
CA ALA A 12 -11.97 25.85 14.23
C ALA A 12 -11.87 24.54 13.93
N ILE A 13 -12.34 24.08 14.31
CA ILE A 13 -12.36 22.87 14.12
C ILE A 13 -12.18 22.49 12.96
N LEU A 14 -12.57 22.94 12.62
CA LEU A 14 -12.66 22.61 11.51
C LEU A 14 -11.51 22.44 10.92
N GLY A 15 -11.05 23.13 10.87
CA GLY A 15 -10.05 23.12 9.96
C GLY A 15 -9.24 21.98 10.27
N VAL A 16 -9.10 21.81 11.13
CA VAL A 16 -8.39 20.86 11.48
C VAL A 16 -8.50 19.62 10.95
N ALA A 17 -9.52 19.29 11.14
CA ALA A 17 -9.75 18.04 10.70
C ALA A 17 -9.13 17.80 9.44
N LEU A 18 -8.97 18.68 8.77
CA LEU A 18 -8.55 18.39 7.53
C LEU A 18 -7.25 17.93 7.37
N LEU A 19 -6.52 18.30 8.05
CA LEU A 19 -5.31 17.99 7.87
C LEU A 19 -4.96 16.69 7.64
N PRO A 20 -5.44 15.93 8.18
CA PRO A 20 -5.05 14.60 8.11
C PRO A 20 -4.91 14.17 6.76
N MET A 21 -5.33 14.86 5.98
CA MET A 21 -5.26 14.47 4.68
C MET A 21 -3.88 14.30 4.29
N ALA A 22 -3.23 13.66 5.01
CA ALA A 22 -1.88 13.40 4.66
C ALA A 22 -1.94 12.73 3.35
N LEU A 23 -1.32 13.24 2.42
CA LEU A 23 -1.37 12.66 1.11
C LEU A 23 -0.16 11.81 0.84
N ASP A 24 -0.35 10.83 -0.01
CA ASP A 24 0.76 10.01 -0.42
C ASP A 24 1.72 10.85 -1.24
N PRO A 25 3.01 10.60 -1.13
CA PRO A 25 3.98 11.32 -1.92
C PRO A 25 3.72 11.10 -3.39
N VAL A 26 3.83 12.15 -4.18
CA VAL A 26 3.57 12.01 -5.60
C VAL A 26 4.61 11.15 -6.31
N TRP A 27 5.76 10.95 -5.71
CA TRP A 27 6.78 10.14 -6.33
C TRP A 27 6.54 8.63 -6.16
N ALA A 28 5.58 8.28 -5.35
CA ALA A 28 5.25 6.87 -5.15
C ALA A 28 3.94 6.56 -5.86
N GLN A 29 3.92 5.53 -6.65
CA GLN A 29 2.72 5.10 -7.35
C GLN A 29 2.24 3.78 -6.82
N SER A 30 0.94 3.66 -6.65
CA SER A 30 0.32 2.46 -6.11
C SER A 30 -0.50 1.76 -7.17
N SER A 31 -0.49 0.44 -7.16
CA SER A 31 -1.29 -0.36 -8.08
C SER A 31 -2.72 -0.57 -7.58
N GLY A 32 -3.01 -0.19 -6.34
CA GLY A 32 -4.26 -0.62 -5.71
C GLY A 32 -4.14 -2.10 -5.34
N LEU A 33 -5.19 -2.71 -4.88
CA LEU A 33 -5.13 -4.13 -4.53
C LEU A 33 -5.22 -5.00 -5.78
N VAL A 34 -4.27 -5.89 -5.92
CA VAL A 34 -4.14 -6.78 -7.06
C VAL A 34 -4.05 -8.21 -6.58
N ARG A 35 -4.60 -9.14 -7.32
CA ARG A 35 -4.52 -10.55 -6.98
C ARG A 35 -3.24 -11.15 -7.51
N GLY A 36 -2.69 -12.07 -6.75
CA GLY A 36 -1.49 -12.77 -7.16
C GLY A 36 -1.35 -14.09 -6.45
N GLN A 37 -0.33 -14.83 -6.84
CA GLN A 37 0.04 -16.06 -6.16
C GLN A 37 1.49 -15.97 -5.76
N VAL A 38 1.76 -16.31 -4.52
CA VAL A 38 3.11 -16.25 -3.99
C VAL A 38 3.91 -17.41 -4.53
N ILE A 39 5.05 -17.12 -5.12
CA ILE A 39 5.94 -18.13 -5.64
C ILE A 39 7.01 -18.45 -4.61
N ASP A 40 7.52 -17.44 -3.92
CA ASP A 40 8.56 -17.65 -2.94
C ASP A 40 8.57 -16.50 -1.93
N VAL A 41 9.00 -16.77 -0.71
CA VAL A 41 9.12 -15.77 0.34
C VAL A 41 10.45 -15.94 1.03
N ASP A 42 11.19 -14.86 1.15
CA ASP A 42 12.43 -14.86 1.93
C ASP A 42 12.19 -13.99 3.16
N GLN A 43 11.92 -14.65 4.27
CA GLN A 43 11.60 -13.93 5.50
C GLN A 43 12.79 -13.15 6.02
N SER A 44 14.00 -13.61 5.74
CA SER A 44 15.19 -12.96 6.30
C SER A 44 15.50 -11.64 5.62
N THR A 45 15.15 -11.49 4.36
CA THR A 45 15.43 -10.26 3.63
C THR A 45 14.18 -9.43 3.41
N GLY A 46 13.01 -9.99 3.66
CA GLY A 46 11.76 -9.29 3.40
C GLY A 46 11.39 -9.28 1.93
N GLU A 47 11.94 -10.20 1.15
CA GLU A 47 11.62 -10.27 -0.27
C GLU A 47 10.55 -11.30 -0.54
N ILE A 48 9.71 -11.01 -1.51
CA ILE A 48 8.66 -11.93 -1.91
C ILE A 48 8.55 -11.92 -3.43
N THR A 49 8.37 -13.10 -4.00
CA THR A 49 8.18 -13.25 -5.43
C THR A 49 6.72 -13.57 -5.66
N ILE A 50 6.04 -12.78 -6.46
CA ILE A 50 4.61 -12.94 -6.71
C ILE A 50 4.35 -12.97 -8.21
N ARG A 51 3.53 -13.94 -8.60
CA ARG A 51 3.00 -13.95 -9.96
C ARG A 51 1.67 -13.24 -9.88
N HIS A 52 1.52 -12.16 -10.62
CA HIS A 52 0.36 -11.32 -10.50
C HIS A 52 -0.21 -10.94 -11.85
N GLY A 53 -1.44 -10.48 -11.84
CA GLY A 53 -2.08 -9.97 -13.04
C GLY A 53 -1.57 -8.58 -13.36
N PRO A 54 -2.17 -7.95 -14.35
CA PRO A 54 -1.73 -6.64 -14.78
C PRO A 54 -1.72 -5.60 -13.68
N LEU A 55 -0.64 -4.82 -13.63
CA LEU A 55 -0.53 -3.68 -12.73
C LEU A 55 -0.63 -2.43 -13.58
N LYS A 56 -1.82 -2.17 -14.07
CA LYS A 56 -2.03 -1.12 -15.07
C LYS A 56 -1.59 0.26 -14.59
N LYS A 57 -1.80 0.54 -13.33
CA LYS A 57 -1.40 1.83 -12.79
C LYS A 57 0.11 2.01 -12.76
N LEU A 58 0.85 0.91 -12.86
CA LEU A 58 2.31 0.96 -12.89
C LEU A 58 2.84 0.72 -14.30
N GLY A 59 1.97 0.73 -15.28
CA GLY A 59 2.40 0.57 -16.67
C GLY A 59 2.61 -0.86 -17.11
N MET A 60 2.14 -1.83 -16.34
CA MET A 60 2.30 -3.24 -16.67
C MET A 60 0.95 -3.80 -17.05
N ASP A 61 0.78 -4.18 -18.29
CA ASP A 61 -0.53 -4.60 -18.80
C ASP A 61 -0.67 -6.09 -19.05
N ARG A 62 0.20 -6.90 -18.48
CA ARG A 62 0.12 -8.35 -18.61
C ARG A 62 0.49 -9.03 -17.31
N ASP A 63 0.19 -10.33 -17.21
CA ASP A 63 0.58 -11.12 -16.06
C ASP A 63 2.10 -11.23 -16.02
N MET A 64 2.66 -11.16 -14.85
CA MET A 64 4.11 -11.20 -14.67
C MET A 64 4.46 -11.84 -13.34
N THR A 65 5.68 -12.34 -13.25
CA THR A 65 6.24 -12.79 -11.98
C THR A 65 7.34 -11.80 -11.63
N MET A 66 7.26 -11.21 -10.47
CA MET A 66 8.19 -10.16 -10.08
C MET A 66 8.63 -10.32 -8.63
N PHE A 67 9.78 -9.72 -8.34
CA PHE A 67 10.29 -9.65 -6.98
C PHE A 67 9.86 -8.33 -6.38
N PHE A 68 9.45 -8.38 -5.14
CA PHE A 68 9.07 -7.18 -4.40
C PHE A 68 9.75 -7.20 -3.05
N HIS A 69 9.95 -6.02 -2.47
CA HIS A 69 10.38 -5.90 -1.09
C HIS A 69 9.15 -5.61 -0.25
N ALA A 70 9.01 -6.28 0.87
CA ALA A 70 7.93 -5.95 1.78
C ALA A 70 8.30 -4.64 2.47
N LYS A 71 7.35 -3.73 2.53
CA LYS A 71 7.58 -2.45 3.20
C LYS A 71 7.95 -2.71 4.65
N GLU A 72 7.34 -3.71 5.26
CA GLU A 72 7.71 -4.17 6.58
C GLU A 72 7.82 -5.69 6.52
N PRO A 73 8.97 -6.25 6.81
CA PRO A 73 9.14 -7.71 6.73
C PRO A 73 8.12 -8.49 7.56
N ALA A 74 7.65 -7.93 8.66
CA ALA A 74 6.68 -8.61 9.50
C ALA A 74 5.39 -8.94 8.76
N MET A 75 5.07 -8.22 7.70
CA MET A 75 3.84 -8.48 6.95
C MET A 75 3.89 -9.81 6.21
N LEU A 76 5.05 -10.41 6.08
CA LEU A 76 5.21 -11.68 5.38
C LEU A 76 5.14 -12.89 6.31
N LYS A 77 4.98 -12.69 7.62
CA LYS A 77 5.04 -13.79 8.56
C LYS A 77 4.07 -14.93 8.28
N LYS A 78 2.89 -14.62 7.82
CA LYS A 78 1.89 -15.65 7.59
C LYS A 78 1.74 -15.99 6.11
N ILE A 79 2.66 -15.51 5.30
CA ILE A 79 2.58 -15.71 3.86
C ILE A 79 3.58 -16.81 3.48
N LYS A 80 3.14 -17.73 2.64
CA LYS A 80 3.98 -18.84 2.19
C LYS A 80 3.88 -19.03 0.70
N ALA A 81 4.87 -19.68 0.14
CA ALA A 81 4.84 -20.07 -1.27
C ALA A 81 3.55 -20.85 -1.55
N GLY A 82 2.89 -20.53 -2.63
CA GLY A 82 1.64 -21.15 -3.01
C GLY A 82 0.40 -20.41 -2.56
N ASP A 83 0.52 -19.48 -1.63
CA ASP A 83 -0.63 -18.74 -1.15
C ASP A 83 -1.18 -17.82 -2.22
N ARG A 84 -2.51 -17.71 -2.24
CA ARG A 84 -3.16 -16.70 -3.06
C ARG A 84 -3.31 -15.48 -2.19
N VAL A 85 -3.02 -14.33 -2.76
CA VAL A 85 -3.00 -13.09 -2.00
C VAL A 85 -3.60 -11.94 -2.78
N LYS A 86 -3.97 -10.90 -2.05
CA LYS A 86 -4.27 -9.61 -2.61
C LYS A 86 -3.23 -8.68 -2.04
N PHE A 87 -2.62 -7.88 -2.88
CA PHE A 87 -1.55 -7.03 -2.41
C PHE A 87 -1.54 -5.70 -3.16
N GLU A 88 -0.90 -4.74 -2.57
CA GLU A 88 -0.72 -3.44 -3.18
C GLU A 88 0.76 -3.24 -3.45
N ALA A 89 1.12 -3.06 -4.71
CA ALA A 89 2.49 -2.82 -5.09
C ALA A 89 2.73 -1.33 -5.23
N LEU A 90 3.89 -0.88 -4.82
CA LEU A 90 4.31 0.49 -4.99
C LEU A 90 5.55 0.51 -5.86
N ASP A 91 5.61 1.49 -6.74
CA ASP A 91 6.80 1.76 -7.51
C ASP A 91 7.37 3.08 -6.99
N VAL A 92 8.53 3.00 -6.36
CA VAL A 92 9.19 4.17 -5.84
C VAL A 92 10.50 4.28 -6.57
N ASN A 93 10.53 5.09 -7.62
CA ASN A 93 11.74 5.29 -8.43
C ASN A 93 12.32 4.00 -8.97
N GLY A 94 11.45 3.10 -9.39
CA GLY A 94 11.89 1.83 -9.96
C GLY A 94 12.03 0.69 -8.96
N ASP A 95 11.94 0.99 -7.67
CA ASP A 95 11.96 -0.06 -6.67
C ASP A 95 10.53 -0.47 -6.37
N TYR A 96 10.26 -1.76 -6.51
CA TYR A 96 8.91 -2.28 -6.31
C TYR A 96 8.78 -2.85 -4.92
N SER A 97 7.79 -2.34 -4.18
CA SER A 97 7.55 -2.75 -2.80
C SER A 97 6.12 -3.19 -2.62
N VAL A 98 5.88 -4.03 -1.63
CA VAL A 98 4.53 -4.40 -1.25
C VAL A 98 4.16 -3.54 -0.04
N ALA A 99 3.15 -2.71 -0.21
CA ALA A 99 2.67 -1.83 0.86
C ALA A 99 1.70 -2.56 1.77
N ARG A 100 0.93 -3.49 1.22
CA ARG A 100 -0.03 -4.30 1.98
C ARG A 100 -0.17 -5.64 1.30
N ILE A 101 -0.43 -6.67 2.07
CA ILE A 101 -0.68 -7.99 1.53
C ILE A 101 -1.60 -8.74 2.48
N GLU A 102 -2.54 -9.45 1.92
CA GLU A 102 -3.43 -10.29 2.71
C GLU A 102 -3.76 -11.56 1.93
N LYS A 103 -4.05 -12.63 2.62
CA LYS A 103 -4.43 -13.86 1.95
C LYS A 103 -5.80 -13.65 1.32
N GLY A 104 -5.91 -14.06 0.09
CA GLY A 104 -7.12 -13.84 -0.69
C GLY A 104 -7.98 -15.05 -0.88
#